data_e9d9899ba1825a57bf8ca64dc0f87938
#
_entry.id   e9d9899ba1825a57bf8ca64dc0f87938
#
_cell.length_a   1.000
_cell.length_b   1.000
_cell.length_c   1.000
_cell.angle_alpha   90.00
_cell.angle_beta   90.00
_cell.angle_gamma   90.00
#
_symmetry.space_group_name_H-M   'P 1'
#
loop_
_entity.id
_entity.type
_entity.pdbx_description
1 polymer ?
#
loop_
_entity_poly.entity_id
_entity_poly.type
_entity_poly.pdbx_seq_one_letter_code
_entity_poly.pdbx_strand_id
1 'polypeptide(L)'
;CLKLLLQQQPVARDLRQISAALKMITDLERIGDQAEDIAEIVISGQVNEGEELLRDMAASTIKMVTESVDAYVKHDTMLAEKVIAEDDIVDGWFDRVKHTLIRRMTTDPGEGERAVDLLMIAKYFERIGDHAVNVAQWVIFSVTGMHKEG
;
A
#
# COMPACT_ATOMS: atom_id res chain seq x y z
N CYS A 1 -18.55 10.58 -39.99
CA CYS A 1 -17.79 11.13 -38.86
C CYS A 1 -18.33 10.71 -37.49
N LEU A 2 -19.63 10.71 -37.31
CA LEU A 2 -20.27 10.28 -36.07
C LEU A 2 -19.95 8.82 -35.73
N LYS A 3 -19.94 7.97 -36.78
CA LYS A 3 -19.64 6.55 -36.67
C LYS A 3 -18.18 6.30 -36.20
N LEU A 4 -17.21 7.10 -36.68
CA LEU A 4 -15.83 7.03 -36.29
C LEU A 4 -15.64 7.47 -34.83
N LEU A 5 -16.32 8.54 -34.41
CA LEU A 5 -16.27 9.01 -33.03
C LEU A 5 -16.85 7.99 -32.05
N LEU A 6 -17.94 7.33 -32.40
CA LEU A 6 -18.54 6.28 -31.60
C LEU A 6 -17.66 5.05 -31.50
N GLN A 7 -16.86 4.74 -32.52
CA GLN A 7 -15.92 3.63 -32.52
C GLN A 7 -14.64 3.95 -31.74
N GLN A 8 -14.23 5.21 -31.69
CA GLN A 8 -13.02 5.62 -30.95
C GLN A 8 -13.22 5.61 -29.44
N GLN A 9 -14.40 5.90 -28.93
CA GLN A 9 -14.66 5.92 -27.48
C GLN A 9 -14.45 4.55 -26.81
N PRO A 10 -14.98 3.43 -27.36
CA PRO A 10 -14.71 2.11 -26.78
C PRO A 10 -13.22 1.74 -26.81
N VAL A 11 -12.50 2.08 -27.89
CA VAL A 11 -11.05 1.83 -28.00
C VAL A 11 -10.28 2.61 -26.96
N ALA A 12 -10.59 3.90 -26.75
CA ALA A 12 -9.96 4.74 -25.75
C ALA A 12 -10.19 4.20 -24.33
N ARG A 13 -11.40 3.74 -24.05
CA ARG A 13 -11.73 3.13 -22.76
C ARG A 13 -10.96 1.83 -22.53
N ASP A 14 -10.88 0.98 -23.55
CA ASP A 14 -10.15 -0.28 -23.48
C ASP A 14 -8.66 -0.04 -23.26
N LEU A 15 -8.05 0.92 -23.95
CA LEU A 15 -6.65 1.29 -23.77
C LEU A 15 -6.41 1.84 -22.36
N ARG A 16 -7.33 2.64 -21.84
CA ARG A 16 -7.26 3.18 -20.48
C ARG A 16 -7.30 2.06 -19.45
N GLN A 17 -8.18 1.09 -19.61
CA GLN A 17 -8.30 -0.04 -18.70
C GLN A 17 -7.05 -0.93 -18.74
N ILE A 18 -6.51 -1.19 -19.93
CA ILE A 18 -5.28 -1.97 -20.10
C ILE A 18 -4.10 -1.24 -19.46
N SER A 19 -3.96 0.05 -19.71
CA SER A 19 -2.90 0.86 -19.13
C SER A 19 -2.96 0.87 -17.61
N ALA A 20 -4.16 1.07 -17.05
CA ALA A 20 -4.37 1.04 -15.61
C ALA A 20 -4.03 -0.34 -15.02
N ALA A 21 -4.47 -1.42 -15.68
CA ALA A 21 -4.18 -2.79 -15.24
C ALA A 21 -2.67 -3.05 -15.18
N LEU A 22 -1.92 -2.63 -16.20
CA LEU A 22 -0.47 -2.80 -16.23
C LEU A 22 0.22 -2.05 -15.09
N LYS A 23 -0.24 -0.83 -14.79
CA LYS A 23 0.28 -0.05 -13.66
C LYS A 23 -0.05 -0.70 -12.32
N MET A 24 -1.27 -1.21 -12.16
CA MET A 24 -1.68 -1.92 -10.95
C MET A 24 -0.87 -3.18 -10.72
N ILE A 25 -0.58 -3.94 -11.78
CA ILE A 25 0.27 -5.14 -11.69
C ILE A 25 1.66 -4.77 -11.16
N THR A 26 2.24 -3.68 -11.66
CA THR A 26 3.55 -3.21 -11.19
C THR A 26 3.51 -2.88 -9.69
N ASP A 27 2.48 -2.17 -9.24
CA ASP A 27 2.33 -1.85 -7.81
C ASP A 27 2.11 -3.11 -6.97
N LEU A 28 1.34 -4.08 -7.45
CA LEU A 28 1.13 -5.36 -6.74
C LEU A 28 2.42 -6.16 -6.64
N GLU A 29 3.25 -6.15 -7.68
CA GLU A 29 4.58 -6.77 -7.64
C GLU A 29 5.47 -6.11 -6.58
N ARG A 30 5.43 -4.78 -6.47
CA ARG A 30 6.17 -4.04 -5.44
C ARG A 30 5.68 -4.37 -4.04
N ILE A 31 4.37 -4.54 -3.87
CA ILE A 31 3.80 -4.99 -2.59
C ILE A 31 4.37 -6.36 -2.22
N GLY A 32 4.44 -7.28 -3.17
CA GLY A 32 5.04 -8.60 -2.98
C GLY A 32 6.51 -8.51 -2.58
N ASP A 33 7.30 -7.66 -3.24
CA ASP A 33 8.71 -7.44 -2.92
C ASP A 33 8.89 -6.93 -1.48
N GLN A 34 8.06 -5.97 -1.05
CA GLN A 34 8.11 -5.43 0.31
C GLN A 34 7.74 -6.51 1.34
N ALA A 35 6.74 -7.33 1.05
CA ALA A 35 6.34 -8.44 1.92
C ALA A 35 7.48 -9.46 2.08
N GLU A 36 8.20 -9.75 1.01
CA GLU A 36 9.37 -10.62 1.04
C GLU A 36 10.49 -10.04 1.92
N ASP A 37 10.75 -8.73 1.78
CA ASP A 37 11.74 -8.04 2.61
C ASP A 37 11.38 -8.10 4.09
N ILE A 38 10.11 -7.93 4.44
CA ILE A 38 9.62 -8.08 5.82
C ILE A 38 9.89 -9.51 6.31
N ALA A 39 9.54 -10.51 5.51
CA ALA A 39 9.73 -11.91 5.87
C ALA A 39 11.21 -12.23 6.11
N GLU A 40 12.11 -11.72 5.31
CA GLU A 40 13.55 -11.90 5.49
C GLU A 40 14.03 -11.33 6.82
N ILE A 41 13.56 -10.16 7.22
CA ILE A 41 13.91 -9.54 8.50
C ILE A 41 13.38 -10.39 9.65
N VAL A 42 12.16 -10.88 9.57
CA VAL A 42 11.55 -11.73 10.61
C VAL A 42 12.33 -13.03 10.78
N ILE A 43 12.75 -13.66 9.68
CA ILE A 43 13.45 -14.95 9.69
C ILE A 43 14.89 -14.78 10.21
N SER A 44 15.62 -13.76 9.75
CA SER A 44 17.04 -13.56 10.05
C SER A 44 17.30 -12.64 11.24
N GLY A 45 16.30 -11.86 11.64
CA GLY A 45 16.44 -10.85 12.69
C GLY A 45 16.03 -11.33 14.07
N GLN A 46 16.01 -10.40 15.01
CA GLN A 46 15.65 -10.64 16.41
C GLN A 46 14.18 -10.31 16.68
N VAL A 47 13.34 -10.28 15.64
CA VAL A 47 11.94 -9.94 15.74
C VAL A 47 11.15 -11.23 15.97
N ASN A 48 10.40 -11.26 17.07
CA ASN A 48 9.53 -12.39 17.39
C ASN A 48 8.17 -12.23 16.70
N GLU A 49 7.58 -13.34 16.32
CA GLU A 49 6.18 -13.37 15.94
C GLU A 49 5.34 -12.84 17.11
N GLY A 50 4.53 -11.85 16.87
CA GLY A 50 3.69 -11.27 17.90
C GLY A 50 4.16 -9.96 18.51
N GLU A 51 5.07 -9.26 17.85
CA GLU A 51 5.39 -7.89 18.27
C GLU A 51 4.13 -7.02 18.13
N GLU A 52 3.53 -6.66 19.28
CA GLU A 52 2.26 -5.93 19.30
C GLU A 52 2.36 -4.53 18.71
N LEU A 53 3.54 -3.93 18.79
CA LEU A 53 3.79 -2.60 18.25
C LEU A 53 3.45 -2.48 16.77
N LEU A 54 3.69 -3.56 16.00
CA LEU A 54 3.47 -3.58 14.56
C LEU A 54 2.13 -4.19 14.15
N ARG A 55 1.40 -4.78 15.09
CA ARG A 55 0.17 -5.52 14.79
C ARG A 55 -0.89 -4.65 14.12
N ASP A 56 -1.17 -3.49 14.69
CA ASP A 56 -2.23 -2.61 14.18
C ASP A 56 -1.84 -2.00 12.83
N MET A 57 -0.56 -1.66 12.68
CA MET A 57 -0.04 -1.17 11.40
C MET A 57 -0.13 -2.23 10.31
N ALA A 58 0.25 -3.46 10.63
CA ALA A 58 0.13 -4.58 9.71
C ALA A 58 -1.31 -4.83 9.30
N ALA A 59 -2.24 -4.83 10.26
CA ALA A 59 -3.66 -5.03 9.99
C ALA A 59 -4.23 -3.93 9.08
N SER A 60 -3.89 -2.67 9.35
CA SER A 60 -4.31 -1.53 8.53
C SER A 60 -3.77 -1.63 7.11
N THR A 61 -2.51 -2.02 6.96
CA THR A 61 -1.86 -2.17 5.66
C THR A 61 -2.48 -3.31 4.84
N ILE A 62 -2.72 -4.46 5.48
CA ILE A 62 -3.38 -5.60 4.83
C ILE A 62 -4.78 -5.20 4.35
N LYS A 63 -5.51 -4.47 5.17
CA LYS A 63 -6.84 -3.97 4.82
C LYS A 63 -6.78 -3.07 3.58
N MET A 64 -5.81 -2.16 3.50
CA MET A 64 -5.62 -1.28 2.35
C MET A 64 -5.38 -2.09 1.07
N VAL A 65 -4.50 -3.09 1.12
CA VAL A 65 -4.20 -3.95 -0.02
C VAL A 65 -5.44 -4.71 -0.47
N THR A 66 -6.14 -5.35 0.47
CA THR A 66 -7.34 -6.12 0.18
C THR A 66 -8.43 -5.25 -0.45
N GLU A 67 -8.68 -4.07 0.13
CA GLU A 67 -9.70 -3.15 -0.36
C GLU A 67 -9.31 -2.56 -1.73
N SER A 68 -8.03 -2.32 -1.99
CA SER A 68 -7.59 -1.82 -3.28
C SER A 68 -7.81 -2.85 -4.40
N VAL A 69 -7.56 -4.12 -4.13
CA VAL A 69 -7.83 -5.21 -5.07
C VAL A 69 -9.35 -5.39 -5.27
N ASP A 70 -10.13 -5.35 -4.19
CA ASP A 70 -11.59 -5.42 -4.26
C ASP A 70 -12.16 -4.26 -5.08
N ALA A 71 -11.63 -3.06 -4.88
CA ALA A 71 -12.05 -1.88 -5.65
C ALA A 71 -11.80 -2.10 -7.15
N TYR A 72 -10.68 -2.70 -7.50
CA TYR A 72 -10.38 -3.02 -8.90
C TYR A 72 -11.38 -4.04 -9.47
N VAL A 73 -11.59 -5.14 -8.76
CA VAL A 73 -12.49 -6.21 -9.22
C VAL A 73 -13.91 -5.73 -9.40
N LYS A 74 -14.37 -4.86 -8.50
CA LYS A 74 -15.74 -4.35 -8.48
C LYS A 74 -15.93 -3.04 -9.24
N HIS A 75 -14.86 -2.44 -9.74
CA HIS A 75 -14.85 -1.09 -10.31
C HIS A 75 -15.47 -0.04 -9.36
N ASP A 76 -15.16 -0.19 -8.06
CA ASP A 76 -15.72 0.61 -6.98
C ASP A 76 -14.83 1.78 -6.63
N THR A 77 -15.17 2.96 -7.17
CA THR A 77 -14.41 4.19 -6.93
C THR A 77 -14.53 4.70 -5.49
N MET A 78 -15.65 4.45 -4.84
CA MET A 78 -15.83 4.86 -3.43
C MET A 78 -14.91 4.06 -2.53
N LEU A 79 -14.78 2.75 -2.77
CA LEU A 79 -13.86 1.90 -2.02
C LEU A 79 -12.42 2.32 -2.28
N ALA A 80 -12.08 2.66 -3.52
CA ALA A 80 -10.75 3.17 -3.88
C ALA A 80 -10.43 4.47 -3.14
N GLU A 81 -11.38 5.40 -3.04
CA GLU A 81 -11.18 6.64 -2.27
C GLU A 81 -11.00 6.38 -0.78
N LYS A 82 -11.69 5.38 -0.24
CA LYS A 82 -11.52 4.95 1.14
C LYS A 82 -10.09 4.46 1.40
N VAL A 83 -9.52 3.68 0.48
CA VAL A 83 -8.13 3.22 0.58
C VAL A 83 -7.16 4.41 0.61
N ILE A 84 -7.37 5.39 -0.26
CA ILE A 84 -6.54 6.60 -0.31
C ILE A 84 -6.60 7.35 1.03
N ALA A 85 -7.79 7.46 1.62
CA ALA A 85 -7.98 8.13 2.90
C ALA A 85 -7.32 7.37 4.06
N GLU A 86 -7.24 6.04 4.00
CA GLU A 86 -6.62 5.21 5.03
C GLU A 86 -5.11 5.36 5.11
N ASP A 87 -4.46 5.92 4.08
CA ASP A 87 -3.01 6.14 4.08
C ASP A 87 -2.56 7.02 5.24
N ASP A 88 -3.34 8.03 5.60
CA ASP A 88 -3.05 8.89 6.74
C ASP A 88 -3.02 8.11 8.07
N ILE A 89 -3.85 7.07 8.18
CA ILE A 89 -3.89 6.21 9.37
C ILE A 89 -2.59 5.40 9.47
N VAL A 90 -2.13 4.84 8.35
CA VAL A 90 -0.87 4.07 8.30
C VAL A 90 0.32 4.99 8.60
N ASP A 91 0.34 6.19 8.06
CA ASP A 91 1.37 7.20 8.35
C ASP A 91 1.40 7.54 9.85
N GLY A 92 0.24 7.67 10.46
CA GLY A 92 0.11 7.89 11.90
C GLY A 92 0.67 6.73 12.72
N TRP A 93 0.41 5.50 12.31
CA TRP A 93 0.98 4.31 12.94
C TRP A 93 2.50 4.28 12.81
N PHE A 94 3.03 4.63 11.64
CA PHE A 94 4.47 4.70 11.42
C PHE A 94 5.13 5.67 12.40
N ASP A 95 4.57 6.87 12.57
CA ASP A 95 5.11 7.85 13.50
C ASP A 95 5.12 7.35 14.94
N ARG A 96 4.05 6.68 15.37
CA ARG A 96 3.95 6.10 16.72
C ARG A 96 5.00 5.01 16.93
N VAL A 97 5.17 4.13 15.96
CA VAL A 97 6.18 3.06 16.00
C VAL A 97 7.57 3.67 16.11
N LYS A 98 7.87 4.65 15.25
CA LYS A 98 9.15 5.35 15.24
C LYS A 98 9.47 5.96 16.59
N HIS A 99 8.54 6.72 17.16
CA HIS A 99 8.77 7.37 18.48
C HIS A 99 8.91 6.36 19.60
N THR A 100 8.15 5.28 19.59
CA THR A 100 8.25 4.21 20.58
C THR A 100 9.62 3.53 20.50
N LEU A 101 10.11 3.25 19.30
CA LEU A 101 11.41 2.60 19.11
C LEU A 101 12.57 3.51 19.52
N ILE A 102 12.48 4.81 19.24
CA ILE A 102 13.48 5.78 19.69
C ILE A 102 13.55 5.78 21.22
N ARG A 103 12.41 5.79 21.91
CA ARG A 103 12.39 5.72 23.38
C ARG A 103 12.99 4.42 23.91
N ARG A 104 12.68 3.29 23.29
CA ARG A 104 13.28 1.98 23.68
C ARG A 104 14.79 2.00 23.54
N MET A 105 15.32 2.54 22.46
CA MET A 105 16.78 2.64 22.24
C MET A 105 17.44 3.56 23.26
N THR A 106 16.79 4.64 23.65
CA THR A 106 17.30 5.58 24.65
C THR A 106 17.32 4.96 26.03
N THR A 107 16.31 4.14 26.36
CA THR A 107 16.19 3.50 27.67
C THR A 107 17.08 2.28 27.80
N ASP A 108 17.21 1.50 26.73
CA ASP A 108 18.02 0.27 26.69
C ASP A 108 18.82 0.22 25.38
N PRO A 109 20.10 0.65 25.42
CA PRO A 109 20.96 0.60 24.22
C PRO A 109 21.16 -0.81 23.65
N GLY A 110 20.97 -1.86 24.45
CA GLY A 110 21.05 -3.25 24.01
C GLY A 110 19.94 -3.64 23.05
N GLU A 111 18.85 -2.87 22.99
CA GLU A 111 17.73 -3.10 22.09
C GLU A 111 17.90 -2.44 20.71
N GLY A 112 19.08 -1.85 20.44
CA GLY A 112 19.28 -1.07 19.21
C GLY A 112 19.05 -1.86 17.92
N GLU A 113 19.62 -3.07 17.81
CA GLU A 113 19.46 -3.90 16.61
C GLU A 113 18.01 -4.30 16.37
N ARG A 114 17.33 -4.71 17.45
CA ARG A 114 15.92 -5.07 17.38
C ARG A 114 15.06 -3.88 16.97
N ALA A 115 15.34 -2.71 17.53
CA ALA A 115 14.62 -1.48 17.22
C ALA A 115 14.79 -1.10 15.75
N VAL A 116 15.99 -1.24 15.20
CA VAL A 116 16.26 -0.98 13.79
C VAL A 116 15.49 -1.96 12.90
N ASP A 117 15.48 -3.24 13.23
CA ASP A 117 14.74 -4.25 12.47
C ASP A 117 13.23 -3.95 12.47
N LEU A 118 12.68 -3.59 13.64
CA LEU A 118 11.27 -3.22 13.76
C LEU A 118 10.95 -1.95 12.96
N LEU A 119 11.84 -0.97 12.97
CA LEU A 119 11.66 0.25 12.18
C LEU A 119 11.67 -0.04 10.68
N MET A 120 12.55 -0.92 10.24
CA MET A 120 12.61 -1.33 8.83
C MET A 120 11.32 -2.04 8.41
N ILE A 121 10.79 -2.93 9.26
CA ILE A 121 9.51 -3.60 8.99
C ILE A 121 8.39 -2.55 8.87
N ALA A 122 8.35 -1.59 9.80
CA ALA A 122 7.36 -0.51 9.76
C ALA A 122 7.47 0.30 8.45
N LYS A 123 8.68 0.59 8.01
CA LYS A 123 8.93 1.31 6.75
C LYS A 123 8.43 0.52 5.55
N TYR A 124 8.64 -0.79 5.54
CA TYR A 124 8.11 -1.64 4.47
C TYR A 124 6.58 -1.68 4.46
N PHE A 125 5.94 -1.72 5.63
CA PHE A 125 4.48 -1.59 5.70
C PHE A 125 3.99 -0.25 5.13
N GLU A 126 4.67 0.83 5.45
CA GLU A 126 4.33 2.15 4.90
C GLU A 126 4.42 2.15 3.37
N ARG A 127 5.48 1.55 2.83
CA ARG A 127 5.66 1.42 1.37
C ARG A 127 4.57 0.56 0.72
N ILE A 128 4.16 -0.52 1.39
CA ILE A 128 3.03 -1.34 0.93
C ILE A 128 1.76 -0.49 0.86
N GLY A 129 1.51 0.31 1.88
CA GLY A 129 0.38 1.24 1.90
C GLY A 129 0.42 2.23 0.74
N ASP A 130 1.59 2.79 0.45
CA ASP A 130 1.77 3.71 -0.68
C ASP A 130 1.44 3.04 -2.02
N HIS A 131 1.86 1.80 -2.21
CA HIS A 131 1.54 1.06 -3.42
C HIS A 131 0.05 0.70 -3.50
N ALA A 132 -0.59 0.42 -2.37
CA ALA A 132 -2.04 0.21 -2.32
C ALA A 132 -2.81 1.48 -2.71
N VAL A 133 -2.34 2.65 -2.28
CA VAL A 133 -2.89 3.94 -2.71
C VAL A 133 -2.75 4.10 -4.22
N ASN A 134 -1.60 3.76 -4.79
CA ASN A 134 -1.40 3.81 -6.24
C ASN A 134 -2.39 2.91 -6.98
N VAL A 135 -2.61 1.70 -6.49
CA VAL A 135 -3.62 0.79 -7.06
C VAL A 135 -5.00 1.47 -7.04
N ALA A 136 -5.39 2.03 -5.90
CA ALA A 136 -6.68 2.72 -5.76
C ALA A 136 -6.81 3.90 -6.73
N GLN A 137 -5.75 4.68 -6.90
CA GLN A 137 -5.73 5.79 -7.87
C GLN A 137 -5.92 5.30 -9.30
N TRP A 138 -5.29 4.19 -9.67
CA TRP A 138 -5.44 3.59 -11.00
C TRP A 138 -6.83 2.99 -11.20
N VAL A 139 -7.48 2.48 -10.15
CA VAL A 139 -8.89 2.05 -10.21
C VAL A 139 -9.77 3.24 -10.58
N ILE A 140 -9.60 4.37 -9.91
CA ILE A 140 -10.36 5.58 -10.20
C ILE A 140 -10.12 6.02 -11.64
N PHE A 141 -8.86 6.03 -12.09
CA PHE A 141 -8.52 6.37 -13.47
C PHE A 141 -9.19 5.44 -14.47
N SER A 142 -9.19 4.12 -14.21
CA SER A 142 -9.79 3.14 -15.12
C SER A 142 -11.29 3.34 -15.31
N VAL A 143 -11.96 3.83 -14.27
CA VAL A 143 -13.43 4.07 -14.29
C VAL A 143 -13.77 5.46 -14.82
N THR A 144 -13.07 6.50 -14.35
CA THR A 144 -13.43 7.89 -14.61
C THR A 144 -12.60 8.55 -15.71
N GLY A 145 -11.44 8.01 -16.03
CA GLY A 145 -10.47 8.64 -16.94
C GLY A 145 -9.66 9.74 -16.30
N MET A 146 -9.80 9.94 -14.98
CA MET A 146 -9.06 10.97 -14.23
C MET A 146 -8.19 10.32 -13.18
N HIS A 147 -6.87 10.57 -13.26
CA HIS A 147 -5.94 10.11 -12.24
C HIS A 147 -5.97 11.09 -11.06
N LYS A 148 -6.37 10.58 -9.90
CA LYS A 148 -6.44 11.36 -8.67
C LYS A 148 -5.12 11.26 -7.92
N GLU A 149 -4.41 12.37 -7.81
CA GLU A 149 -3.23 12.47 -6.96
C GLU A 149 -3.69 12.76 -5.54
N GLY A 150 -3.26 11.92 -4.59
CA GLY A 150 -3.73 12.08 -3.25
C GLY A 150 -2.73 11.86 -2.20
#